data_abed6769a447cf22a052029da5bd65bf
#
_entry.id   abed6769a447cf22a052029da5bd65bf
#
_cell.length_a   1.000
_cell.length_b   1.000
_cell.length_c   1.000
_cell.angle_alpha   90.00
_cell.angle_beta   90.00
_cell.angle_gamma   90.00
#
_symmetry.space_group_name_H-M   'P 1'
#
loop_
_entity.id
_entity.type
_entity.pdbx_description
1 polymer ?
#
loop_
_entity_poly.entity_id
_entity_poly.type
_entity_poly.pdbx_seq_one_letter_code
_entity_poly.pdbx_strand_id
1 'polypeptide(L)'
;MEKEIFLPVLHWFDANNIFTGSCGEFRFRCKPNVVMASAKEVDFEASSIHCEYWHGPYCYEKSEMEGTADFPMSEEGRLAMKGWLEEHIS
;
A
#
# COMPACT_ATOMS: atom_id res chain seq x y z
N MET A 1 -6.32 15.02 17.10
CA MET A 1 -5.75 13.67 16.91
C MET A 1 -5.16 13.59 15.50
N GLU A 2 -3.93 13.18 15.41
CA GLU A 2 -3.26 13.09 14.11
C GLU A 2 -3.75 11.87 13.33
N LYS A 3 -4.08 12.09 12.07
CA LYS A 3 -4.49 11.01 11.16
C LYS A 3 -3.28 10.62 10.32
N GLU A 4 -2.36 9.94 10.97
CA GLU A 4 -1.13 9.53 10.34
C GLU A 4 -1.02 8.00 10.37
N ILE A 5 -0.58 7.45 9.25
CA ILE A 5 -0.36 6.01 9.16
C ILE A 5 1.13 5.73 9.02
N PHE A 6 1.52 4.54 9.45
CA PHE A 6 2.87 4.05 9.25
C PHE A 6 2.93 3.23 7.96
N LEU A 7 3.93 3.52 7.13
CA LEU A 7 4.25 2.68 5.99
C LEU A 7 5.71 2.26 6.09
N PRO A 8 6.04 1.02 5.71
CA PRO A 8 7.42 0.58 5.71
C PRO A 8 8.23 1.28 4.62
N VAL A 9 9.53 1.14 4.67
CA VAL A 9 10.41 1.68 3.65
C VAL A 9 10.18 0.98 2.30
N LEU A 10 10.64 1.62 1.22
CA LEU A 10 10.42 1.08 -0.13
C LEU A 10 10.96 -0.34 -0.30
N HIS A 11 12.07 -0.65 0.35
CA HIS A 11 12.68 -1.98 0.27
C HIS A 11 11.75 -3.10 0.76
N TRP A 12 10.80 -2.80 1.65
CA TRP A 12 9.80 -3.77 2.08
C TRP A 12 8.98 -4.25 0.88
N PHE A 13 8.57 -3.30 0.03
CA PHE A 13 7.74 -3.61 -1.13
C PHE A 13 8.55 -4.23 -2.27
N ASP A 14 9.76 -3.77 -2.51
CA ASP A 14 10.58 -4.34 -3.58
C ASP A 14 11.04 -5.76 -3.27
N ALA A 15 10.98 -6.16 -2.00
CA ALA A 15 11.22 -7.54 -1.58
C ALA A 15 9.96 -8.41 -1.71
N ASN A 16 8.90 -7.88 -2.35
CA ASN A 16 7.65 -8.58 -2.60
C ASN A 16 6.87 -8.92 -1.33
N ASN A 17 6.90 -8.02 -0.36
CA ASN A 17 6.15 -8.19 0.88
C ASN A 17 4.86 -7.37 0.86
N ILE A 18 3.77 -7.99 1.32
CA ILE A 18 2.48 -7.31 1.48
C ILE A 18 2.48 -6.61 2.85
N PHE A 19 1.95 -5.39 2.90
CA PHE A 19 1.79 -4.67 4.14
C PHE A 19 0.32 -4.38 4.41
N THR A 20 -0.12 -4.67 5.62
CA THR A 20 -1.46 -4.32 6.08
C THR A 20 -1.35 -3.46 7.32
N GLY A 21 -2.24 -2.49 7.44
CA GLY A 21 -2.24 -1.60 8.58
C GLY A 21 -3.63 -1.12 8.93
N SER A 22 -3.74 -0.39 10.03
CA SER A 22 -5.01 0.14 10.47
C SER A 22 -4.82 1.42 11.28
N CYS A 23 -5.86 2.24 11.27
CA CYS A 23 -5.94 3.45 12.09
C CYS A 23 -7.39 3.55 12.54
N GLY A 24 -7.67 3.10 13.78
CA GLY A 24 -9.04 2.94 14.23
C GLY A 24 -9.75 1.87 13.41
N GLU A 25 -10.88 2.22 12.81
CA GLU A 25 -11.61 1.30 11.94
C GLU A 25 -11.17 1.38 10.49
N PHE A 26 -10.34 2.36 10.14
CA PHE A 26 -9.74 2.45 8.81
C PHE A 26 -8.66 1.39 8.67
N ARG A 27 -8.81 0.54 7.66
CA ARG A 27 -7.88 -0.54 7.39
C ARG A 27 -7.42 -0.48 5.95
N PHE A 28 -6.19 -0.90 5.70
CA PHE A 28 -5.64 -0.86 4.35
C PHE A 28 -4.69 -2.02 4.12
N ARG A 29 -4.50 -2.32 2.84
CA ARG A 29 -3.59 -3.38 2.39
C ARG A 29 -2.83 -2.86 1.19
N CYS A 30 -1.51 -2.99 1.24
CA CYS A 30 -0.62 -2.58 0.15
C CYS A 30 0.08 -3.83 -0.38
N LYS A 31 -0.23 -4.19 -1.61
CA LYS A 31 0.35 -5.38 -2.25
C LYS A 31 1.29 -4.95 -3.37
N PRO A 32 2.58 -5.31 -3.29
CA PRO A 32 3.49 -4.99 -4.38
C PRO A 32 3.26 -5.89 -5.58
N ASN A 33 3.43 -5.33 -6.75
CA ASN A 33 3.46 -6.07 -8.00
C ASN A 33 4.88 -5.91 -8.54
N VAL A 34 5.76 -6.82 -8.16
CA VAL A 34 7.18 -6.74 -8.49
C VAL A 34 7.45 -7.37 -9.84
N VAL A 35 8.00 -6.58 -10.74
CA VAL A 35 8.44 -7.06 -12.06
C VAL A 35 9.96 -7.10 -12.03
N MET A 36 10.52 -8.24 -12.41
CA MET A 36 11.96 -8.43 -12.39
C MET A 36 12.56 -8.08 -13.74
N ALA A 37 13.58 -7.22 -13.74
CA ALA A 37 14.34 -6.91 -14.95
C ALA A 37 15.31 -8.05 -15.28
N SER A 38 15.79 -8.73 -14.23
CA SER A 38 16.66 -9.89 -14.36
C SER A 38 16.46 -10.79 -13.14
N ALA A 39 17.20 -11.88 -13.05
CA ALA A 39 17.09 -12.81 -11.91
C ALA A 39 17.41 -12.16 -10.56
N LYS A 40 18.12 -11.04 -10.57
CA LYS A 40 18.58 -10.37 -9.34
C LYS A 40 18.17 -8.90 -9.23
N GLU A 41 17.54 -8.34 -10.25
CA GLU A 41 17.21 -6.92 -10.28
C GLU A 41 15.72 -6.69 -10.47
N VAL A 42 15.17 -5.78 -9.71
CA VAL A 42 13.78 -5.36 -9.81
C VAL A 42 13.69 -4.23 -10.84
N ASP A 43 12.72 -4.34 -11.73
CA ASP A 43 12.40 -3.24 -12.65
C ASP A 43 11.42 -2.30 -11.96
N PHE A 44 11.95 -1.23 -11.37
CA PHE A 44 11.13 -0.29 -10.61
C PHE A 44 10.16 0.49 -11.49
N GLU A 45 10.48 0.68 -12.75
CA GLU A 45 9.58 1.39 -13.67
C GLU A 45 8.36 0.56 -14.05
N ALA A 46 8.54 -0.76 -14.14
CA ALA A 46 7.45 -1.67 -14.47
C ALA A 46 6.70 -2.17 -13.23
N SER A 47 7.29 -2.00 -12.05
CA SER A 47 6.70 -2.46 -10.80
C SER A 47 5.76 -1.42 -10.19
N SER A 48 4.78 -1.87 -9.45
CA SER A 48 3.81 -0.99 -8.82
C SER A 48 3.40 -1.54 -7.46
N ILE A 49 2.66 -0.72 -6.70
CA ILE A 49 2.08 -1.12 -5.43
C ILE A 49 0.58 -0.87 -5.52
N HIS A 50 -0.20 -1.93 -5.34
CA HIS A 50 -1.66 -1.84 -5.37
C HIS A 50 -2.17 -1.66 -3.95
N CYS A 51 -2.87 -0.56 -3.70
CA CYS A 51 -3.44 -0.22 -2.41
C CYS A 51 -4.95 -0.35 -2.42
N GLU A 52 -5.46 -0.85 -1.30
CA GLU A 52 -6.89 -0.98 -1.08
C GLU A 52 -7.18 -0.55 0.37
N TYR A 53 -8.34 0.04 0.61
CA TYR A 53 -8.74 0.39 1.97
C TYR A 53 -10.21 0.08 2.21
N TRP A 54 -10.56 -0.08 3.47
CA TRP A 54 -11.94 -0.29 3.91
C TRP A 54 -12.07 0.17 5.34
N HIS A 55 -13.32 0.33 5.79
CA HIS A 55 -13.61 0.66 7.18
C HIS A 55 -14.40 -0.49 7.82
N GLY A 56 -14.16 -0.71 9.09
CA GLY A 56 -14.93 -1.67 9.86
C GLY A 56 -14.06 -2.69 10.59
N PRO A 57 -14.69 -3.55 11.40
CA PRO A 57 -13.97 -4.52 12.23
C PRO A 57 -13.53 -5.78 11.47
N TYR A 58 -13.98 -5.95 10.23
CA TYR A 58 -13.70 -7.19 9.49
C TYR A 58 -12.36 -7.16 8.79
N CYS A 59 -11.80 -8.34 8.57
CA CYS A 59 -10.56 -8.48 7.83
C CYS A 59 -10.79 -8.33 6.33
N TYR A 60 -9.70 -8.29 5.57
CA TYR A 60 -9.72 -8.11 4.12
C TYR A 60 -10.72 -9.02 3.40
N GLU A 61 -10.74 -10.30 3.75
CA GLU A 61 -11.58 -11.28 3.07
C GLU A 61 -13.08 -11.08 3.30
N LYS A 62 -13.45 -10.44 4.40
CA LYS A 62 -14.84 -10.26 4.77
C LYS A 62 -15.36 -8.85 4.53
N SER A 63 -14.53 -7.98 4.00
CA SER A 63 -14.89 -6.59 3.79
C SER A 63 -14.89 -6.25 2.31
N GLU A 64 -15.78 -5.31 1.94
CA GLU A 64 -15.75 -4.75 0.60
C GLU A 64 -14.77 -3.59 0.57
N MET A 65 -13.96 -3.52 -0.47
CA MET A 65 -13.01 -2.44 -0.61
C MET A 65 -13.74 -1.14 -0.97
N GLU A 66 -13.50 -0.11 -0.18
CA GLU A 66 -14.10 1.20 -0.40
C GLU A 66 -13.35 2.00 -1.46
N GLY A 67 -12.06 1.75 -1.61
CA GLY A 67 -11.27 2.38 -2.64
C GLY A 67 -10.01 1.61 -2.93
N THR A 68 -9.52 1.73 -4.16
CA THR A 68 -8.28 1.11 -4.61
C THR A 68 -7.51 2.08 -5.47
N ALA A 69 -6.19 1.95 -5.48
CA ALA A 69 -5.32 2.74 -6.34
C ALA A 69 -3.98 2.05 -6.51
N ASP A 70 -3.33 2.32 -7.64
CA ASP A 70 -2.00 1.82 -7.92
C ASP A 70 -1.00 2.97 -7.89
N PHE A 71 0.17 2.70 -7.33
CA PHE A 71 1.25 3.67 -7.22
C PHE A 71 2.54 3.09 -7.78
N PRO A 72 3.41 3.91 -8.36
CA PRO A 72 4.70 3.42 -8.84
C PRO A 72 5.57 2.93 -7.68
N MET A 73 6.41 1.96 -7.95
CA MET A 73 7.34 1.44 -6.93
C MET A 73 8.56 2.36 -6.88
N SER A 74 8.39 3.49 -6.21
CA SER A 74 9.41 4.51 -6.02
C SER A 74 9.15 5.24 -4.71
N GLU A 75 10.10 6.02 -4.24
CA GLU A 75 9.92 6.81 -3.03
C GLU A 75 8.80 7.83 -3.20
N GLU A 76 8.70 8.44 -4.36
CA GLU A 76 7.59 9.35 -4.67
C GLU A 76 6.25 8.64 -4.65
N GLY A 77 6.20 7.41 -5.21
CA GLY A 77 4.98 6.61 -5.20
C GLY A 77 4.59 6.20 -3.79
N ARG A 78 5.57 5.83 -2.96
CA ARG A 78 5.32 5.48 -1.56
C ARG A 78 4.75 6.65 -0.78
N LEU A 79 5.30 7.85 -0.97
CA LEU A 79 4.79 9.05 -0.31
C LEU A 79 3.41 9.44 -0.81
N ALA A 80 3.16 9.30 -2.12
CA ALA A 80 1.83 9.55 -2.69
C ALA A 80 0.80 8.58 -2.14
N MET A 81 1.17 7.30 -1.99
CA MET A 81 0.32 6.27 -1.41
C MET A 81 -0.03 6.59 0.04
N LYS A 82 0.95 7.01 0.82
CA LYS A 82 0.73 7.42 2.20
C LYS A 82 -0.27 8.58 2.29
N GLY A 83 -0.09 9.61 1.47
CA GLY A 83 -0.99 10.75 1.43
C GLY A 83 -2.40 10.36 1.00
N TRP A 84 -2.52 9.50 0.00
CA TRP A 84 -3.82 9.01 -0.47
C TRP A 84 -4.57 8.27 0.64
N LEU A 85 -3.86 7.40 1.36
CA LEU A 85 -4.47 6.65 2.47
C LEU A 85 -4.88 7.59 3.60
N GLU A 86 -4.04 8.57 3.94
CA GLU A 86 -4.35 9.53 5.00
C GLU A 86 -5.54 10.42 4.65
N GLU A 87 -5.75 10.73 3.39
CA GLU A 87 -6.91 11.50 2.94
C GLU A 87 -8.23 10.77 3.16
N HIS A 88 -8.21 9.45 3.17
CA HIS A 88 -9.40 8.63 3.29
C HIS A 88 -9.67 8.15 4.71
N ILE A 89 -8.80 8.47 5.65
CA ILE A 89 -9.05 8.20 7.06
C ILE A 89 -10.17 9.13 7.53
N SER A 90 -11.21 8.59 8.09
CA SER A 90 -12.36 9.38 8.56
C SER A 90 -12.64 9.18 10.03
#